data_79357e36679d94c169585dba6fb8ef21
#
_entry.id   79357e36679d94c169585dba6fb8ef21
#
_cell.length_a   1.000
_cell.length_b   1.000
_cell.length_c   1.000
_cell.angle_alpha   90.00
_cell.angle_beta   90.00
_cell.angle_gamma   90.00
#
_symmetry.space_group_name_H-M   'P 1'
#
loop_
_entity.id
_entity.type
_entity.pdbx_description
1 polymer ?
#
loop_
_entity_poly.entity_id
_entity_poly.type
_entity_poly.pdbx_seq_one_letter_code
_entity_poly.pdbx_strand_id
1 'polypeptide(L)'
;NIKFSQIKDLNLKDEIKGIIFDLGYSINQIKNLSTGLSFDSKGELNMKMGLNDFSAKDVVNKLDQKELEQIFRFFGEEKNSKLISKKIVVERQKKNLDTQDLVNIVKRAKKKYYTKTNPATKVFQALRIFVNKELSELSKSLEESASIVSQNGIKITVSFHSLENKICKFFFNYLSKQDKVSRYLPEKKTTKKSFSLITKKPVTPGTQELKLNLPSRSAKLRAIKKIGLYENNMNVFEKYASLLKIENFSKKL
;
A
#
# COMPACT_ATOMS: atom_id res chain seq x y z
N ASN A 1 -11.57 -15.83 4.09
CA ASN A 1 -10.99 -14.47 4.04
C ASN A 1 -10.23 -14.19 5.32
N ILE A 2 -8.94 -13.94 5.21
CA ILE A 2 -8.07 -13.51 6.31
C ILE A 2 -7.31 -12.26 5.88
N LYS A 3 -6.86 -11.47 6.84
CA LYS A 3 -5.97 -10.34 6.57
C LYS A 3 -4.59 -10.84 6.14
N PHE A 4 -3.87 -10.11 5.30
CA PHE A 4 -2.51 -10.46 4.92
C PHE A 4 -1.58 -10.62 6.14
N SER A 5 -1.78 -9.79 7.16
CA SER A 5 -1.05 -9.86 8.42
C SER A 5 -1.32 -11.11 9.27
N GLN A 6 -2.24 -11.96 8.87
CA GLN A 6 -2.59 -13.21 9.55
C GLN A 6 -2.07 -14.45 8.80
N ILE A 7 -1.10 -14.29 7.91
CA ILE A 7 -0.59 -15.39 7.09
C ILE A 7 0.02 -16.53 7.92
N LYS A 8 0.53 -16.24 9.12
CA LYS A 8 1.03 -17.25 10.05
C LYS A 8 -0.07 -18.10 10.69
N ASP A 9 -1.28 -17.54 10.81
CA ASP A 9 -2.42 -18.21 11.41
C ASP A 9 -2.98 -19.33 10.49
N LEU A 10 -2.53 -19.33 9.22
CA LEU A 10 -2.80 -20.41 8.29
C LEU A 10 -1.98 -21.66 8.66
N ASN A 11 -2.34 -22.44 9.64
CA ASN A 11 -1.68 -23.69 10.05
C ASN A 11 -1.40 -24.63 8.84
N LEU A 12 -0.48 -24.17 7.95
CA LEU A 12 -0.11 -24.89 6.74
C LEU A 12 0.78 -26.08 7.16
N LYS A 13 0.31 -27.30 6.86
CA LYS A 13 1.02 -28.53 7.20
C LYS A 13 2.21 -28.81 6.29
N ASP A 14 2.15 -28.25 5.08
CA ASP A 14 3.14 -28.50 4.03
C ASP A 14 4.23 -27.42 3.98
N GLU A 15 5.36 -27.79 3.37
CA GLU A 15 6.48 -26.91 3.14
C GLU A 15 6.13 -25.82 2.10
N ILE A 16 6.20 -24.55 2.51
CA ILE A 16 5.86 -23.43 1.62
C ILE A 16 7.03 -23.05 0.74
N LYS A 17 7.01 -23.48 -0.52
CA LYS A 17 8.07 -23.19 -1.51
C LYS A 17 7.88 -21.89 -2.26
N GLY A 18 6.69 -21.29 -2.21
CA GLY A 18 6.41 -20.03 -2.89
C GLY A 18 5.32 -19.21 -2.22
N ILE A 19 5.49 -17.87 -2.17
CA ILE A 19 4.49 -16.92 -1.71
C ILE A 19 4.43 -15.78 -2.72
N ILE A 20 3.22 -15.51 -3.22
CA ILE A 20 2.97 -14.41 -4.15
C ILE A 20 2.03 -13.42 -3.49
N PHE A 21 2.45 -12.16 -3.40
CA PHE A 21 1.63 -11.02 -3.03
C PHE A 21 1.24 -10.27 -4.30
N ASP A 22 0.00 -10.44 -4.74
CA ASP A 22 -0.61 -9.62 -5.78
C ASP A 22 -1.37 -8.48 -5.08
N LEU A 23 -0.75 -7.30 -5.04
CA LEU A 23 -1.21 -6.18 -4.24
C LEU A 23 -2.25 -5.36 -5.00
N GLY A 24 -3.12 -4.69 -4.24
CA GLY A 24 -4.15 -3.83 -4.79
C GLY A 24 -5.52 -4.49 -4.86
N TYR A 25 -6.30 -4.14 -5.85
CA TYR A 25 -7.70 -4.54 -6.01
C TYR A 25 -7.98 -5.09 -7.40
N SER A 26 -8.96 -5.98 -7.47
CA SER A 26 -9.38 -6.56 -8.74
C SER A 26 -10.22 -5.59 -9.59
N ILE A 27 -10.22 -5.80 -10.90
CA ILE A 27 -11.08 -5.06 -11.83
C ILE A 27 -12.57 -5.19 -11.44
N ASN A 28 -12.98 -6.34 -10.92
CA ASN A 28 -14.35 -6.57 -10.47
C ASN A 28 -14.73 -5.68 -9.28
N GLN A 29 -13.81 -5.42 -8.36
CA GLN A 29 -14.05 -4.50 -7.24
C GLN A 29 -14.21 -3.05 -7.71
N ILE A 30 -13.46 -2.61 -8.73
CA ILE A 30 -13.65 -1.27 -9.33
C ILE A 30 -14.97 -1.16 -10.07
N LYS A 31 -15.35 -2.20 -10.82
CA LYS A 31 -16.60 -2.22 -11.60
C LYS A 31 -17.85 -2.22 -10.72
N ASN A 32 -17.72 -2.63 -9.46
CA ASN A 32 -18.80 -2.53 -8.50
C ASN A 32 -18.98 -1.07 -8.05
N LEU A 33 -19.87 -0.35 -8.71
CA LEU A 33 -20.15 1.06 -8.49
C LEU A 33 -20.74 1.37 -7.10
N SER A 34 -21.20 0.38 -6.35
CA SER A 34 -21.72 0.58 -4.97
C SER A 34 -20.61 0.76 -3.93
N THR A 35 -19.37 0.39 -4.25
CA THR A 35 -18.26 0.41 -3.28
C THR A 35 -17.55 1.76 -3.14
N GLY A 36 -17.82 2.71 -4.02
CA GLY A 36 -17.11 4.01 -4.03
C GLY A 36 -15.63 3.94 -4.40
N LEU A 37 -15.13 2.81 -4.89
CA LEU A 37 -13.74 2.65 -5.34
C LEU A 37 -13.48 3.34 -6.69
N SER A 38 -14.50 3.47 -7.53
CA SER A 38 -14.42 4.17 -8.82
C SER A 38 -14.85 5.64 -8.68
N PHE A 39 -14.22 6.51 -9.48
CA PHE A 39 -14.65 7.92 -9.63
C PHE A 39 -16.05 8.04 -10.25
N ASP A 40 -16.49 7.02 -10.97
CA ASP A 40 -17.78 6.95 -11.66
C ASP A 40 -18.88 6.40 -10.75
N SER A 41 -18.54 6.00 -9.53
CA SER A 41 -19.51 5.57 -8.52
C SER A 41 -20.49 6.70 -8.22
N LYS A 42 -21.78 6.37 -8.31
CA LYS A 42 -22.91 7.25 -7.92
C LYS A 42 -23.38 6.98 -6.50
N GLY A 43 -22.78 6.00 -5.83
CA GLY A 43 -23.15 5.55 -4.49
C GLY A 43 -22.29 6.17 -3.40
N GLU A 44 -22.45 5.60 -2.22
CA GLU A 44 -21.69 6.02 -1.04
C GLU A 44 -20.18 5.85 -1.21
N LEU A 45 -19.44 6.76 -0.62
CA LEU A 45 -17.98 6.72 -0.56
C LEU A 45 -17.53 5.68 0.48
N ASN A 46 -17.68 4.39 0.16
CA ASN A 46 -17.41 3.31 1.10
C ASN A 46 -15.93 2.92 1.12
N MET A 47 -15.38 2.46 0.00
CA MET A 47 -13.99 2.01 -0.21
C MET A 47 -13.50 0.85 0.67
N LYS A 48 -14.37 0.19 1.42
CA LYS A 48 -13.99 -0.99 2.22
C LYS A 48 -13.71 -2.18 1.31
N MET A 49 -12.62 -2.91 1.58
CA MET A 49 -12.25 -4.14 0.89
C MET A 49 -12.42 -5.38 1.77
N GLY A 50 -12.91 -5.21 3.00
CA GLY A 50 -13.12 -6.27 3.98
C GLY A 50 -14.01 -5.80 5.12
N LEU A 51 -13.91 -6.45 6.28
CA LEU A 51 -14.61 -6.10 7.51
C LEU A 51 -13.88 -4.97 8.24
N ASN A 52 -13.94 -3.77 7.67
CA ASN A 52 -13.37 -2.57 8.28
C ASN A 52 -14.47 -1.80 9.02
N ASP A 53 -14.13 -1.20 10.15
CA ASP A 53 -15.10 -0.55 11.05
C ASP A 53 -15.62 0.77 10.47
N PHE A 54 -14.82 1.49 9.67
CA PHE A 54 -15.14 2.79 9.10
C PHE A 54 -14.96 2.83 7.58
N SER A 55 -15.64 3.74 6.92
CA SER A 55 -15.65 3.95 5.46
C SER A 55 -14.89 5.22 5.08
N ALA A 56 -14.59 5.39 3.78
CA ALA A 56 -14.05 6.64 3.28
C ALA A 56 -15.01 7.83 3.47
N LYS A 57 -16.33 7.59 3.52
CA LYS A 57 -17.34 8.57 3.90
C LYS A 57 -17.11 9.09 5.31
N ASP A 58 -16.84 8.20 6.26
CA ASP A 58 -16.51 8.60 7.63
C ASP A 58 -15.26 9.45 7.68
N VAL A 59 -14.20 9.02 6.94
CA VAL A 59 -12.93 9.76 6.86
C VAL A 59 -13.15 11.21 6.41
N VAL A 60 -13.83 11.43 5.28
CA VAL A 60 -13.99 12.79 4.73
C VAL A 60 -14.95 13.65 5.53
N ASN A 61 -15.93 13.03 6.20
CA ASN A 61 -16.95 13.78 6.94
C ASN A 61 -16.59 14.03 8.42
N LYS A 62 -15.71 13.22 9.04
CA LYS A 62 -15.41 13.33 10.48
C LYS A 62 -14.01 13.85 10.79
N LEU A 63 -12.95 13.44 10.06
CA LEU A 63 -11.58 13.84 10.37
C LEU A 63 -11.34 15.33 10.15
N ASP A 64 -10.41 15.91 10.94
CA ASP A 64 -10.09 17.34 10.81
C ASP A 64 -9.26 17.65 9.55
N GLN A 65 -9.08 18.94 9.25
CA GLN A 65 -8.37 19.40 8.05
C GLN A 65 -6.92 18.90 8.01
N LYS A 66 -6.21 18.90 9.16
CA LYS A 66 -4.80 18.52 9.23
C LYS A 66 -4.64 17.01 9.02
N GLU A 67 -5.55 16.22 9.57
CA GLU A 67 -5.58 14.77 9.39
C GLU A 67 -5.84 14.38 7.93
N LEU A 68 -6.84 14.98 7.30
CA LEU A 68 -7.12 14.80 5.87
C LEU A 68 -5.93 15.23 5.00
N GLU A 69 -5.29 16.37 5.32
CA GLU A 69 -4.09 16.83 4.61
C GLU A 69 -2.97 15.79 4.69
N GLN A 70 -2.72 15.20 5.87
CA GLN A 70 -1.70 14.19 6.06
C GLN A 70 -2.01 12.91 5.29
N ILE A 71 -3.25 12.43 5.35
CA ILE A 71 -3.69 11.25 4.57
C ILE A 71 -3.44 11.48 3.09
N PHE A 72 -3.90 12.58 2.51
CA PHE A 72 -3.72 12.86 1.08
C PHE A 72 -2.27 13.06 0.69
N ARG A 73 -1.48 13.70 1.54
CA ARG A 73 -0.06 13.97 1.29
C ARG A 73 0.78 12.71 1.33
N PHE A 74 0.60 11.87 2.34
CA PHE A 74 1.44 10.71 2.56
C PHE A 74 0.98 9.49 1.75
N PHE A 75 -0.31 9.16 1.74
CA PHE A 75 -0.81 7.98 1.05
C PHE A 75 -1.14 8.24 -0.43
N GLY A 76 -1.52 9.46 -0.77
CA GLY A 76 -1.79 9.86 -2.16
C GLY A 76 -0.61 10.50 -2.87
N GLU A 77 0.45 10.88 -2.16
CA GLU A 77 1.52 11.74 -2.70
C GLU A 77 0.91 12.98 -3.41
N GLU A 78 -0.18 13.54 -2.80
CA GLU A 78 -0.94 14.66 -3.36
C GLU A 78 -0.34 16.01 -2.95
N LYS A 79 0.11 16.78 -3.94
CA LYS A 79 0.75 18.08 -3.69
C LYS A 79 -0.26 19.15 -3.21
N ASN A 80 -1.51 19.04 -3.66
CA ASN A 80 -2.57 19.99 -3.30
C ASN A 80 -3.36 19.55 -2.06
N SER A 81 -2.81 18.66 -1.23
CA SER A 81 -3.46 18.07 -0.05
C SER A 81 -4.08 19.12 0.87
N LYS A 82 -3.35 20.20 1.19
CA LYS A 82 -3.81 21.30 2.04
C LYS A 82 -5.04 22.03 1.48
N LEU A 83 -5.04 22.31 0.18
CA LEU A 83 -6.17 23.00 -0.45
C LEU A 83 -7.40 22.09 -0.57
N ILE A 84 -7.17 20.81 -0.89
CA ILE A 84 -8.25 19.82 -1.01
C ILE A 84 -8.90 19.59 0.35
N SER A 85 -8.11 19.36 1.42
CA SER A 85 -8.64 19.13 2.76
C SER A 85 -9.43 20.36 3.28
N LYS A 86 -8.93 21.59 3.05
CA LYS A 86 -9.66 22.82 3.39
C LYS A 86 -11.02 22.86 2.69
N LYS A 87 -11.07 22.58 1.39
CA LYS A 87 -12.35 22.59 0.63
C LYS A 87 -13.32 21.51 1.10
N ILE A 88 -12.83 20.31 1.43
CA ILE A 88 -13.65 19.24 2.00
C ILE A 88 -14.31 19.72 3.30
N VAL A 89 -13.52 20.26 4.23
CA VAL A 89 -14.04 20.73 5.52
C VAL A 89 -15.11 21.83 5.38
N VAL A 90 -14.94 22.74 4.41
CA VAL A 90 -15.95 23.78 4.12
C VAL A 90 -17.22 23.18 3.52
N GLU A 91 -17.10 22.31 2.54
CA GLU A 91 -18.27 21.77 1.84
C GLU A 91 -19.09 20.78 2.72
N ARG A 92 -18.44 19.99 3.57
CA ARG A 92 -19.15 19.05 4.46
C ARG A 92 -20.00 19.72 5.55
N GLN A 93 -19.79 21.02 5.81
CA GLN A 93 -20.65 21.79 6.71
C GLN A 93 -22.08 21.97 6.16
N LYS A 94 -22.25 21.84 4.83
CA LYS A 94 -23.54 22.02 4.16
C LYS A 94 -24.31 20.70 4.03
N LYS A 95 -23.60 19.60 3.84
CA LYS A 95 -24.15 18.24 3.68
C LYS A 95 -23.06 17.19 3.83
N ASN A 96 -23.43 15.95 4.14
CA ASN A 96 -22.51 14.83 4.06
C ASN A 96 -22.05 14.61 2.60
N LEU A 97 -20.73 14.48 2.42
CA LEU A 97 -20.14 14.34 1.10
C LEU A 97 -20.24 12.89 0.60
N ASP A 98 -20.61 12.74 -0.65
CA ASP A 98 -20.61 11.49 -1.39
C ASP A 98 -19.41 11.39 -2.35
N THR A 99 -19.37 10.34 -3.17
CA THR A 99 -18.31 10.08 -4.14
C THR A 99 -18.17 11.22 -5.15
N GLN A 100 -19.28 11.71 -5.71
CA GLN A 100 -19.27 12.74 -6.73
C GLN A 100 -18.93 14.11 -6.16
N ASP A 101 -19.37 14.42 -4.95
CA ASP A 101 -18.97 15.64 -4.23
C ASP A 101 -17.46 15.69 -4.08
N LEU A 102 -16.84 14.60 -3.62
CA LEU A 102 -15.39 14.53 -3.46
C LEU A 102 -14.66 14.73 -4.80
N VAL A 103 -15.09 14.06 -5.86
CA VAL A 103 -14.52 14.23 -7.21
C VAL A 103 -14.59 15.70 -7.66
N ASN A 104 -15.73 16.35 -7.47
CA ASN A 104 -15.95 17.73 -7.85
C ASN A 104 -15.10 18.71 -7.02
N ILE A 105 -14.98 18.47 -5.70
CA ILE A 105 -14.10 19.26 -4.83
C ILE A 105 -12.65 19.18 -5.30
N VAL A 106 -12.16 17.97 -5.60
CA VAL A 106 -10.79 17.76 -6.06
C VAL A 106 -10.55 18.42 -7.44
N LYS A 107 -11.48 18.27 -8.38
CA LYS A 107 -11.39 18.94 -9.69
C LYS A 107 -11.30 20.44 -9.54
N ARG A 108 -12.16 21.05 -8.69
CA ARG A 108 -12.14 22.51 -8.42
C ARG A 108 -10.88 22.98 -7.68
N ALA A 109 -10.26 22.11 -6.86
CA ALA A 109 -9.03 22.43 -6.14
C ALA A 109 -7.80 22.44 -7.05
N LYS A 110 -7.76 21.56 -8.06
CA LYS A 110 -6.58 21.37 -8.92
C LYS A 110 -6.49 22.31 -10.10
N LYS A 111 -7.44 23.20 -10.32
CA LYS A 111 -7.48 24.16 -11.46
C LYS A 111 -6.68 23.71 -12.70
N LYS A 112 -7.39 23.35 -13.78
CA LYS A 112 -6.85 23.15 -15.14
C LYS A 112 -5.45 22.50 -15.26
N TYR A 113 -5.29 21.26 -14.81
CA TYR A 113 -4.20 20.44 -15.31
C TYR A 113 -4.81 19.37 -16.23
N TYR A 114 -4.53 19.51 -17.52
CA TYR A 114 -4.76 18.46 -18.52
C TYR A 114 -3.78 17.30 -18.20
N THR A 115 -4.18 16.43 -17.29
CA THR A 115 -3.43 15.19 -17.01
C THR A 115 -4.14 14.02 -17.67
N LYS A 116 -3.36 13.08 -18.21
CA LYS A 116 -3.90 11.82 -18.76
C LYS A 116 -4.70 10.99 -17.74
N THR A 117 -4.61 11.32 -16.45
CA THR A 117 -5.27 10.61 -15.34
C THR A 117 -6.29 11.52 -14.65
N ASN A 118 -7.37 10.92 -14.12
CA ASN A 118 -8.37 11.66 -13.37
C ASN A 118 -7.72 12.44 -12.21
N PRO A 119 -8.00 13.74 -12.03
CA PRO A 119 -7.44 14.55 -10.95
C PRO A 119 -7.65 13.94 -9.54
N ALA A 120 -8.76 13.22 -9.32
CA ALA A 120 -9.09 12.60 -8.04
C ALA A 120 -8.29 11.32 -7.72
N THR A 121 -7.56 10.74 -8.70
CA THR A 121 -6.85 9.45 -8.54
C THR A 121 -6.04 9.36 -7.25
N LYS A 122 -5.25 10.39 -6.93
CA LYS A 122 -4.38 10.40 -5.75
C LYS A 122 -5.15 10.48 -4.44
N VAL A 123 -6.25 11.22 -4.41
CA VAL A 123 -7.11 11.35 -3.23
C VAL A 123 -7.85 10.04 -2.97
N PHE A 124 -8.39 9.41 -4.01
CA PHE A 124 -9.04 8.09 -3.92
C PHE A 124 -8.06 7.01 -3.47
N GLN A 125 -6.84 6.98 -4.05
CA GLN A 125 -5.78 6.09 -3.59
C GLN A 125 -5.48 6.30 -2.10
N ALA A 126 -5.36 7.55 -1.64
CA ALA A 126 -5.05 7.86 -0.25
C ALA A 126 -6.14 7.37 0.71
N LEU A 127 -7.41 7.61 0.37
CA LEU A 127 -8.55 7.15 1.17
C LEU A 127 -8.61 5.62 1.23
N ARG A 128 -8.43 4.95 0.08
CA ARG A 128 -8.44 3.49 0.00
C ARG A 128 -7.35 2.88 0.88
N ILE A 129 -6.11 3.38 0.75
CA ILE A 129 -4.97 2.94 1.56
C ILE A 129 -5.26 3.12 3.05
N PHE A 130 -5.81 4.26 3.45
CA PHE A 130 -6.11 4.56 4.84
C PHE A 130 -7.23 3.67 5.39
N VAL A 131 -8.35 3.55 4.68
CA VAL A 131 -9.52 2.75 5.09
C VAL A 131 -9.14 1.28 5.26
N ASN A 132 -8.32 0.75 4.34
CA ASN A 132 -7.97 -0.67 4.31
C ASN A 132 -6.64 -0.98 5.02
N LYS A 133 -5.94 0.03 5.56
CA LYS A 133 -4.62 -0.12 6.19
C LYS A 133 -3.63 -0.88 5.32
N GLU A 134 -3.69 -0.66 3.99
CA GLU A 134 -3.01 -1.47 2.98
C GLU A 134 -1.50 -1.56 3.23
N LEU A 135 -0.86 -0.47 3.67
CA LEU A 135 0.59 -0.43 3.83
C LEU A 135 1.07 -1.09 5.13
N SER A 136 0.31 -0.98 6.23
CA SER A 136 0.63 -1.69 7.47
C SER A 136 0.38 -3.18 7.34
N GLU A 137 -0.73 -3.58 6.71
CA GLU A 137 -1.02 -4.98 6.40
C GLU A 137 0.07 -5.60 5.52
N LEU A 138 0.51 -4.88 4.46
CA LEU A 138 1.62 -5.30 3.61
C LEU A 138 2.92 -5.45 4.41
N SER A 139 3.27 -4.46 5.22
CA SER A 139 4.53 -4.46 5.98
C SER A 139 4.59 -5.67 6.91
N LYS A 140 3.51 -5.91 7.67
CA LYS A 140 3.41 -7.03 8.59
C LYS A 140 3.43 -8.38 7.87
N SER A 141 2.69 -8.52 6.78
CA SER A 141 2.64 -9.76 6.00
C SER A 141 3.96 -10.10 5.33
N LEU A 142 4.72 -9.11 4.86
CA LEU A 142 6.06 -9.31 4.32
C LEU A 142 7.02 -9.88 5.37
N GLU A 143 6.94 -9.36 6.60
CA GLU A 143 7.75 -9.82 7.72
C GLU A 143 7.38 -11.26 8.12
N GLU A 144 6.09 -11.52 8.37
CA GLU A 144 5.62 -12.84 8.76
C GLU A 144 5.89 -13.92 7.70
N SER A 145 5.67 -13.57 6.43
CA SER A 145 5.94 -14.50 5.32
C SER A 145 7.41 -14.83 5.15
N ALA A 146 8.35 -14.01 5.63
CA ALA A 146 9.76 -14.33 5.59
C ALA A 146 10.14 -15.49 6.53
N SER A 147 9.41 -15.65 7.63
CA SER A 147 9.65 -16.77 8.57
C SER A 147 9.08 -18.10 8.03
N ILE A 148 7.89 -18.07 7.41
CA ILE A 148 7.17 -19.29 6.99
C ILE A 148 7.62 -19.88 5.66
N VAL A 149 8.22 -19.06 4.77
CA VAL A 149 8.75 -19.59 3.51
C VAL A 149 9.94 -20.52 3.79
N SER A 150 9.94 -21.69 3.13
CA SER A 150 10.95 -22.71 3.32
C SER A 150 12.29 -22.34 2.72
N GLN A 151 13.34 -23.09 3.10
CA GLN A 151 14.66 -22.99 2.49
C GLN A 151 14.55 -23.19 0.96
N ASN A 152 15.22 -22.37 0.18
CA ASN A 152 15.11 -22.27 -1.27
C ASN A 152 13.76 -21.79 -1.82
N GLY A 153 12.78 -21.49 -0.96
CA GLY A 153 11.49 -20.93 -1.36
C GLY A 153 11.62 -19.49 -1.88
N ILE A 154 10.64 -19.08 -2.69
CA ILE A 154 10.63 -17.81 -3.41
C ILE A 154 9.48 -16.95 -2.91
N LYS A 155 9.75 -15.66 -2.68
CA LYS A 155 8.72 -14.65 -2.42
C LYS A 155 8.66 -13.69 -3.59
N ILE A 156 7.45 -13.43 -4.06
CA ILE A 156 7.16 -12.53 -5.17
C ILE A 156 6.18 -11.47 -4.68
N THR A 157 6.40 -10.22 -5.06
CA THR A 157 5.45 -9.13 -4.87
C THR A 157 5.16 -8.46 -6.20
N VAL A 158 3.89 -8.23 -6.50
CA VAL A 158 3.44 -7.40 -7.62
C VAL A 158 2.76 -6.16 -7.00
N SER A 159 3.32 -4.99 -7.24
CA SER A 159 2.84 -3.73 -6.68
C SER A 159 2.39 -2.78 -7.79
N PHE A 160 1.35 -1.99 -7.54
CA PHE A 160 0.74 -1.11 -8.54
C PHE A 160 0.92 0.39 -8.24
N HIS A 161 1.40 0.76 -7.07
CA HIS A 161 1.72 2.15 -6.76
C HIS A 161 3.07 2.31 -6.06
N SER A 162 3.53 3.56 -5.99
CA SER A 162 4.87 3.93 -5.51
C SER A 162 5.16 3.49 -4.09
N LEU A 163 4.18 3.61 -3.17
CA LEU A 163 4.38 3.31 -1.75
C LEU A 163 4.54 1.81 -1.50
N GLU A 164 3.70 0.96 -2.11
CA GLU A 164 3.88 -0.50 -2.07
C GLU A 164 5.27 -0.89 -2.56
N ASN A 165 5.65 -0.39 -3.75
CA ASN A 165 6.96 -0.69 -4.32
C ASN A 165 8.13 -0.21 -3.42
N LYS A 166 7.99 0.94 -2.74
CA LYS A 166 9.00 1.43 -1.78
C LYS A 166 9.14 0.48 -0.58
N ILE A 167 8.03 0.00 -0.02
CA ILE A 167 8.01 -0.95 1.10
C ILE A 167 8.64 -2.28 0.68
N CYS A 168 8.18 -2.87 -0.43
CA CYS A 168 8.72 -4.13 -0.95
C CYS A 168 10.21 -4.03 -1.26
N LYS A 169 10.65 -2.95 -1.94
CA LYS A 169 12.06 -2.71 -2.23
C LYS A 169 12.89 -2.62 -0.96
N PHE A 170 12.41 -1.86 0.01
CA PHE A 170 13.12 -1.70 1.27
C PHE A 170 13.28 -3.02 1.99
N PHE A 171 12.18 -3.77 2.15
CA PHE A 171 12.17 -5.04 2.86
C PHE A 171 13.05 -6.07 2.17
N PHE A 172 12.95 -6.24 0.84
CA PHE A 172 13.77 -7.18 0.08
C PHE A 172 15.26 -6.84 0.11
N ASN A 173 15.59 -5.54 0.02
CA ASN A 173 16.97 -5.11 0.15
C ASN A 173 17.51 -5.35 1.56
N TYR A 174 16.71 -5.15 2.59
CA TYR A 174 17.10 -5.42 3.97
C TYR A 174 17.42 -6.91 4.16
N LEU A 175 16.52 -7.81 3.75
CA LEU A 175 16.71 -9.24 3.87
C LEU A 175 17.90 -9.80 3.08
N SER A 176 18.29 -9.12 2.00
CA SER A 176 19.41 -9.53 1.12
C SER A 176 20.72 -8.83 1.41
N LYS A 177 20.77 -7.89 2.38
CA LYS A 177 22.01 -7.26 2.77
C LYS A 177 22.87 -8.22 3.57
N GLN A 178 24.16 -8.14 3.35
CA GLN A 178 25.19 -8.66 4.22
C GLN A 178 25.77 -7.48 4.99
N ASP A 179 25.89 -7.60 6.30
CA ASP A 179 26.59 -6.57 7.08
C ASP A 179 28.02 -6.48 6.56
N LYS A 180 28.39 -5.30 6.09
CA LYS A 180 29.77 -5.04 5.73
C LYS A 180 30.54 -4.94 7.04
N VAL A 181 31.35 -5.93 7.34
CA VAL A 181 32.32 -5.83 8.44
C VAL A 181 33.28 -4.72 8.10
N SER A 182 33.35 -3.69 8.95
CA SER A 182 34.38 -2.68 8.85
C SER A 182 35.74 -3.36 9.06
N ARG A 183 36.72 -3.11 8.18
CA ARG A 183 38.09 -3.65 8.28
C ARG A 183 38.80 -3.24 9.57
N TYR A 184 38.21 -2.35 10.34
CA TYR A 184 38.78 -1.74 11.55
C TYR A 184 38.12 -2.20 12.85
N LEU A 185 37.16 -3.14 12.80
CA LEU A 185 36.52 -3.68 14.01
C LEU A 185 36.88 -5.15 14.18
N PRO A 186 37.32 -5.56 15.41
CA PRO A 186 37.57 -6.96 15.71
C PRO A 186 36.26 -7.75 15.52
N GLU A 187 36.39 -8.94 14.94
CA GLU A 187 35.38 -9.92 14.53
C GLU A 187 33.96 -9.76 15.11
N LYS A 188 33.12 -8.95 14.46
CA LYS A 188 31.67 -9.11 14.60
C LYS A 188 31.24 -10.30 13.75
N LYS A 189 30.53 -11.25 14.35
CA LYS A 189 29.87 -12.37 13.65
C LYS A 189 29.17 -11.80 12.41
N THR A 190 29.67 -12.15 11.23
CA THR A 190 29.02 -11.80 9.97
C THR A 190 27.63 -12.41 9.95
N THR A 191 26.59 -11.60 9.97
CA THR A 191 25.23 -12.08 9.79
C THR A 191 25.14 -12.70 8.39
N LYS A 192 24.88 -14.00 8.33
CA LYS A 192 24.71 -14.71 7.07
C LYS A 192 23.44 -14.15 6.39
N LYS A 193 23.52 -13.91 5.08
CA LYS A 193 22.34 -13.49 4.30
C LYS A 193 21.23 -14.52 4.47
N SER A 194 20.05 -14.08 4.84
CA SER A 194 18.87 -14.95 4.90
C SER A 194 18.20 -15.10 3.53
N PHE A 195 18.34 -14.09 2.67
CA PHE A 195 17.73 -14.08 1.33
C PHE A 195 18.69 -13.56 0.26
N SER A 196 18.41 -13.92 -1.00
CA SER A 196 19.09 -13.43 -2.20
C SER A 196 18.07 -12.77 -3.14
N LEU A 197 18.41 -11.61 -3.70
CA LEU A 197 17.57 -10.95 -4.71
C LEU A 197 17.59 -11.76 -6.00
N ILE A 198 16.43 -12.20 -6.49
CA ILE A 198 16.26 -12.70 -7.86
C ILE A 198 16.18 -11.52 -8.82
N THR A 199 15.42 -10.47 -8.45
CA THR A 199 15.30 -9.26 -9.26
C THR A 199 16.03 -8.09 -8.59
N LYS A 200 17.13 -7.62 -9.18
CA LYS A 200 17.83 -6.39 -8.73
C LYS A 200 17.00 -5.13 -9.03
N LYS A 201 16.38 -5.07 -10.20
CA LYS A 201 15.41 -4.03 -10.62
C LYS A 201 14.02 -4.66 -10.67
N PRO A 202 12.93 -3.89 -10.52
CA PRO A 202 11.60 -4.45 -10.71
C PRO A 202 11.40 -4.85 -12.16
N VAL A 203 10.72 -5.97 -12.39
CA VAL A 203 10.22 -6.33 -13.72
C VAL A 203 8.94 -5.54 -13.94
N THR A 204 8.81 -4.94 -15.12
CA THR A 204 7.66 -4.15 -15.55
C THR A 204 7.04 -4.76 -16.80
N PRO A 205 5.74 -4.55 -17.06
CA PRO A 205 5.08 -5.13 -18.23
C PRO A 205 5.72 -4.67 -19.53
N GLY A 206 5.81 -5.58 -20.49
CA GLY A 206 6.29 -5.31 -21.83
C GLY A 206 5.20 -4.69 -22.72
N THR A 207 5.60 -4.26 -23.92
CA THR A 207 4.68 -3.61 -24.89
C THR A 207 3.51 -4.49 -25.32
N GLN A 208 3.71 -5.80 -25.43
CA GLN A 208 2.65 -6.76 -25.78
C GLN A 208 1.63 -6.87 -24.65
N GLU A 209 2.08 -7.00 -23.40
CA GLU A 209 1.21 -7.05 -22.23
C GLU A 209 0.39 -5.76 -22.09
N LEU A 210 1.02 -4.60 -22.29
CA LEU A 210 0.33 -3.30 -22.24
C LEU A 210 -0.78 -3.14 -23.28
N LYS A 211 -0.61 -3.77 -24.46
CA LYS A 211 -1.67 -3.80 -25.48
C LYS A 211 -2.87 -4.64 -25.07
N LEU A 212 -2.63 -5.75 -24.37
CA LEU A 212 -3.68 -6.70 -23.97
C LEU A 212 -4.30 -6.33 -22.62
N ASN A 213 -3.50 -5.73 -21.71
CA ASN A 213 -3.87 -5.44 -20.33
C ASN A 213 -3.33 -4.07 -19.90
N LEU A 214 -3.96 -3.00 -20.38
CA LEU A 214 -3.56 -1.62 -20.04
C LEU A 214 -3.49 -1.32 -18.53
N PRO A 215 -4.34 -1.88 -17.65
CA PRO A 215 -4.22 -1.73 -16.20
C PRO A 215 -2.87 -2.17 -15.62
N SER A 216 -2.16 -3.10 -16.27
CA SER A 216 -0.83 -3.57 -15.82
C SER A 216 0.28 -2.50 -15.90
N ARG A 217 0.04 -1.36 -16.57
CA ARG A 217 1.06 -0.32 -16.81
C ARG A 217 1.82 0.16 -15.57
N SER A 218 1.24 0.04 -14.41
CA SER A 218 1.87 0.45 -13.14
C SER A 218 2.48 -0.72 -12.37
N ALA A 219 2.31 -1.95 -12.84
CA ALA A 219 2.78 -3.15 -12.18
C ALA A 219 4.31 -3.19 -12.07
N LYS A 220 4.79 -3.58 -10.88
CA LYS A 220 6.22 -3.77 -10.59
C LYS A 220 6.39 -5.06 -9.82
N LEU A 221 6.94 -6.07 -10.48
CA LEU A 221 7.23 -7.36 -9.86
C LEU A 221 8.63 -7.34 -9.25
N ARG A 222 8.74 -7.85 -8.03
CA ARG A 222 10.01 -8.13 -7.34
C ARG A 222 10.02 -9.53 -6.78
N ALA A 223 11.18 -10.18 -6.79
CA ALA A 223 11.35 -11.52 -6.27
C ALA A 223 12.65 -11.70 -5.48
N ILE A 224 12.55 -12.47 -4.38
CA ILE A 224 13.68 -12.89 -3.55
C ILE A 224 13.57 -14.38 -3.27
N LYS A 225 14.72 -15.02 -3.02
CA LYS A 225 14.85 -16.44 -2.66
C LYS A 225 15.44 -16.56 -1.25
N LYS A 226 14.88 -17.43 -0.41
CA LYS A 226 15.44 -17.76 0.90
C LYS A 226 16.66 -18.64 0.72
N ILE A 227 17.78 -18.26 1.30
CA ILE A 227 19.08 -18.96 1.19
C ILE A 227 19.69 -19.31 2.55
N GLY A 228 19.08 -18.85 3.65
CA GLY A 228 19.57 -19.09 5.00
C GLY A 228 18.47 -18.94 6.05
N LEU A 229 18.85 -19.16 7.30
CA LEU A 229 17.97 -18.93 8.43
C LEU A 229 17.56 -17.46 8.48
N TYR A 230 16.30 -17.21 8.77
CA TYR A 230 15.76 -15.87 8.99
C TYR A 230 15.39 -15.72 10.46
N GLU A 231 16.11 -14.84 11.12
CA GLU A 231 15.75 -14.38 12.47
C GLU A 231 15.04 -13.05 12.34
N ASN A 232 13.87 -12.94 12.95
CA ASN A 232 13.06 -11.71 12.89
C ASN A 232 13.63 -10.67 13.86
N ASN A 233 14.68 -9.99 13.46
CA ASN A 233 15.35 -8.93 14.22
C ASN A 233 14.96 -7.52 13.73
N MET A 234 13.97 -7.42 12.83
CA MET A 234 13.61 -6.16 12.21
C MET A 234 12.27 -5.67 12.70
N ASN A 235 12.26 -4.47 13.26
CA ASN A 235 11.05 -3.69 13.42
C ASN A 235 10.82 -2.86 12.15
N VAL A 236 10.14 -3.44 11.15
CA VAL A 236 9.77 -2.74 9.91
C VAL A 236 9.00 -1.45 10.21
N PHE A 237 8.24 -1.47 11.29
CA PHE A 237 7.40 -0.34 11.73
C PHE A 237 8.22 0.88 12.18
N GLU A 238 9.44 0.72 12.68
CA GLU A 238 10.28 1.88 13.03
C GLU A 238 10.56 2.78 11.84
N LYS A 239 10.88 2.20 10.70
CA LYS A 239 11.10 2.99 9.47
C LYS A 239 9.84 3.67 8.97
N TYR A 240 8.69 3.05 9.18
CA TYR A 240 7.39 3.54 8.73
C TYR A 240 6.54 4.09 9.88
N ALA A 241 7.16 4.51 10.99
CA ALA A 241 6.46 5.07 12.15
C ALA A 241 5.51 6.23 11.79
N SER A 242 5.85 7.01 10.75
CA SER A 242 4.96 8.06 10.23
C SER A 242 3.66 7.52 9.65
N LEU A 243 3.67 6.33 9.03
CA LEU A 243 2.45 5.68 8.52
C LEU A 243 1.53 5.26 9.66
N LEU A 244 2.10 4.66 10.71
CA LEU A 244 1.33 4.25 11.90
C LEU A 244 0.69 5.45 12.61
N LYS A 245 1.40 6.58 12.68
CA LYS A 245 0.83 7.82 13.24
C LYS A 245 -0.41 8.27 12.47
N ILE A 246 -0.36 8.21 11.12
CA ILE A 246 -1.51 8.59 10.28
C ILE A 246 -2.65 7.57 10.42
N GLU A 247 -2.36 6.28 10.43
CA GLU A 247 -3.38 5.24 10.60
C GLU A 247 -4.09 5.32 11.95
N ASN A 248 -3.43 5.86 12.99
CA ASN A 248 -4.07 6.09 14.30
C ASN A 248 -5.22 7.10 14.26
N PHE A 249 -5.33 7.94 13.22
CA PHE A 249 -6.49 8.83 13.07
C PHE A 249 -7.80 8.04 12.96
N SER A 250 -7.74 6.78 12.52
CA SER A 250 -8.90 5.88 12.50
C SER A 250 -9.55 5.66 13.87
N LYS A 251 -8.83 5.88 14.98
CA LYS A 251 -9.38 5.77 16.34
C LYS A 251 -10.41 6.85 16.68
N LYS A 252 -10.54 7.87 15.84
CA LYS A 252 -11.51 8.96 16.00
C LYS A 252 -12.80 8.73 15.18
N LEU A 253 -12.86 7.67 14.40
CA LEU A 253 -13.98 7.35 13.50
C LEU A 253 -14.96 6.37 14.12
#